data_9b308c3c3380c30770ff3228eef047ed
#
_entry.id   9b308c3c3380c30770ff3228eef047ed
#
_cell.length_a   1.000
_cell.length_b   1.000
_cell.length_c   1.000
_cell.angle_alpha   90.00
_cell.angle_beta   90.00
_cell.angle_gamma   90.00
#
_symmetry.space_group_name_H-M   'P 1'
#
loop_
_entity.id
_entity.type
_entity.pdbx_description
1 polymer ?
#
loop_
_entity_poly.entity_id
_entity_poly.type
_entity_poly.pdbx_seq_one_letter_code
_entity_poly.pdbx_strand_id
1 'polypeptide(L)'
;MYAPWNSNVKIDVAKKVMADFLDSLKNIPNLEIALRCYGHQTFFHPNRDCEDTKLEVPFAPAKTNYQKIKDVIKKLEPKGTTPIAYSLGKATDDFTPCNNCRNIIILITDGIEECGGNPCSVSLEMQKKGIFLRPFVIGIGLDVQFADVFGCMGKFYDVSNEANFKDVLFLVLTEAISRTTVEVDLLDINKKPTETDVNMTFYEAGTKKVVYNYLHTLNHAGRPDTIILNPDIKYDLLVHTLPPIGKTNISIEKGKHNIISLDAPQGFLKVEMLPPYPDKFPKYLIRKTGHHQTLDVVDVQQQQKLIVGQYDVEILTLPRIIIQKNDVRQSNIHTIKIPSPGTLFIRKSEKGFGSIYTDDGKRVEWVYNLNPEQPYEQIKLQPGNYKLLFRKEAENKTLKTIEKNFEIKSGQSINLQL
;
A
#
# COMPACT_ATOMS: atom_id res chain seq x y z
N MET A 1 -19.39 -5.85 -37.60
CA MET A 1 -18.23 -5.65 -38.53
C MET A 1 -18.61 -5.48 -40.02
N TYR A 2 -19.71 -6.00 -40.52
CA TYR A 2 -20.17 -5.74 -41.92
C TYR A 2 -20.94 -4.42 -42.11
N ALA A 3 -21.19 -3.67 -41.05
CA ALA A 3 -21.86 -2.39 -41.15
C ALA A 3 -21.03 -1.37 -41.97
N PRO A 4 -21.70 -0.50 -42.76
CA PRO A 4 -21.01 0.60 -43.45
C PRO A 4 -20.34 1.55 -42.46
N TRP A 5 -19.15 2.02 -42.81
CA TRP A 5 -18.42 3.00 -42.05
C TRP A 5 -17.72 3.99 -42.99
N ASN A 6 -18.30 5.17 -43.10
CA ASN A 6 -17.98 6.11 -44.17
C ASN A 6 -18.16 5.48 -45.59
N SER A 7 -17.12 5.47 -46.40
CA SER A 7 -17.12 4.90 -47.76
C SER A 7 -16.81 3.41 -47.83
N ASN A 8 -16.50 2.75 -46.69
CA ASN A 8 -16.05 1.36 -46.61
C ASN A 8 -16.87 0.55 -45.61
N VAL A 9 -16.55 -0.72 -45.46
CA VAL A 9 -17.11 -1.60 -44.43
C VAL A 9 -16.15 -1.66 -43.25
N LYS A 10 -16.66 -1.65 -42.01
CA LYS A 10 -15.85 -1.63 -40.78
C LYS A 10 -14.73 -2.68 -40.80
N ILE A 11 -15.01 -3.91 -41.19
CA ILE A 11 -14.02 -5.00 -41.23
C ILE A 11 -12.87 -4.74 -42.20
N ASP A 12 -13.13 -4.14 -43.34
CA ASP A 12 -12.10 -3.89 -44.36
C ASP A 12 -11.15 -2.78 -43.90
N VAL A 13 -11.70 -1.73 -43.26
CA VAL A 13 -10.90 -0.67 -42.64
C VAL A 13 -10.08 -1.25 -41.52
N ALA A 14 -10.68 -2.09 -40.65
CA ALA A 14 -9.95 -2.72 -39.55
C ALA A 14 -8.78 -3.57 -40.03
N LYS A 15 -8.99 -4.39 -41.10
CA LYS A 15 -7.94 -5.21 -41.71
C LYS A 15 -6.78 -4.34 -42.24
N LYS A 16 -7.09 -3.25 -42.93
CA LYS A 16 -6.11 -2.34 -43.51
C LYS A 16 -5.28 -1.66 -42.42
N VAL A 17 -5.94 -1.04 -41.46
CA VAL A 17 -5.26 -0.32 -40.35
C VAL A 17 -4.43 -1.28 -39.48
N MET A 18 -4.95 -2.48 -39.20
CA MET A 18 -4.21 -3.52 -38.50
C MET A 18 -2.97 -4.00 -39.28
N ALA A 19 -3.05 -4.13 -40.60
CA ALA A 19 -1.89 -4.50 -41.41
C ALA A 19 -0.76 -3.46 -41.32
N ASP A 20 -1.10 -2.16 -41.41
CA ASP A 20 -0.15 -1.06 -41.25
C ASP A 20 0.43 -1.01 -39.81
N PHE A 21 -0.41 -1.26 -38.84
CA PHE A 21 0.00 -1.32 -37.41
C PHE A 21 1.01 -2.43 -37.16
N LEU A 22 0.76 -3.64 -37.66
CA LEU A 22 1.67 -4.79 -37.52
C LEU A 22 3.04 -4.53 -38.17
N ASP A 23 3.09 -3.78 -39.27
CA ASP A 23 4.36 -3.39 -39.88
C ASP A 23 5.21 -2.49 -38.97
N SER A 24 4.57 -1.68 -38.15
CA SER A 24 5.27 -0.85 -37.15
C SER A 24 5.84 -1.65 -35.96
N LEU A 25 5.27 -2.83 -35.67
CA LEU A 25 5.69 -3.68 -34.56
C LEU A 25 6.91 -4.53 -34.87
N LYS A 26 7.17 -4.88 -36.13
CA LYS A 26 8.12 -5.91 -36.58
C LYS A 26 9.56 -5.71 -36.06
N ASN A 27 9.97 -4.48 -35.82
CA ASN A 27 11.34 -4.13 -35.42
C ASN A 27 11.49 -3.77 -33.96
N ILE A 28 10.42 -3.90 -33.16
CA ILE A 28 10.45 -3.58 -31.72
C ILE A 28 11.16 -4.73 -31.00
N PRO A 29 12.27 -4.46 -30.30
CA PRO A 29 12.99 -5.51 -29.58
C PRO A 29 12.17 -6.03 -28.39
N ASN A 30 12.31 -7.32 -28.09
CA ASN A 30 11.68 -7.98 -26.94
C ASN A 30 10.15 -7.88 -26.92
N LEU A 31 9.52 -7.70 -28.09
CA LEU A 31 8.07 -7.70 -28.25
C LEU A 31 7.64 -9.05 -28.82
N GLU A 32 6.74 -9.75 -28.11
CA GLU A 32 6.00 -10.89 -28.62
C GLU A 32 4.55 -10.48 -28.88
N ILE A 33 3.98 -11.00 -29.97
CA ILE A 33 2.60 -10.72 -30.37
C ILE A 33 1.85 -12.00 -30.68
N ALA A 34 0.56 -12.02 -30.37
CA ALA A 34 -0.38 -13.09 -30.68
C ALA A 34 -1.68 -12.50 -31.26
N LEU A 35 -2.49 -13.32 -31.90
CA LEU A 35 -3.81 -12.95 -32.34
C LEU A 35 -4.85 -13.96 -31.86
N ARG A 36 -5.81 -13.49 -31.07
CA ARG A 36 -7.05 -14.20 -30.75
C ARG A 36 -8.20 -13.50 -31.44
N CYS A 37 -9.06 -14.28 -32.08
CA CYS A 37 -10.27 -13.79 -32.75
C CYS A 37 -11.51 -14.40 -32.09
N TYR A 38 -12.64 -13.71 -32.19
CA TYR A 38 -13.94 -14.22 -31.75
C TYR A 38 -15.02 -13.92 -32.80
N GLY A 39 -16.13 -14.66 -32.75
CA GLY A 39 -17.26 -14.49 -33.66
C GLY A 39 -16.93 -14.71 -35.13
N HIS A 40 -15.99 -15.62 -35.49
CA HIS A 40 -15.52 -15.82 -36.84
C HIS A 40 -15.57 -17.28 -37.29
N GLN A 41 -15.83 -18.23 -36.41
CA GLN A 41 -15.86 -19.66 -36.75
C GLN A 41 -17.28 -20.12 -37.09
N THR A 42 -18.26 -19.75 -36.28
CA THR A 42 -19.64 -20.22 -36.32
C THR A 42 -20.57 -19.12 -36.81
N PHE A 43 -21.52 -19.44 -37.74
CA PHE A 43 -22.53 -18.47 -38.14
C PHE A 43 -23.53 -18.21 -37.03
N PHE A 44 -23.98 -16.95 -36.94
CA PHE A 44 -24.94 -16.51 -35.91
C PHE A 44 -26.27 -17.28 -35.94
N HIS A 45 -26.72 -17.71 -37.12
CA HIS A 45 -27.91 -18.53 -37.32
C HIS A 45 -27.53 -19.92 -37.87
N PRO A 46 -28.23 -21.00 -37.48
CA PRO A 46 -29.37 -21.04 -36.56
C PRO A 46 -28.95 -21.08 -35.05
N ASN A 47 -27.70 -21.37 -34.74
CA ASN A 47 -27.24 -21.59 -33.36
C ASN A 47 -26.26 -20.49 -32.95
N ARG A 48 -26.63 -19.71 -31.95
CA ARG A 48 -25.72 -18.75 -31.31
C ARG A 48 -24.62 -19.51 -30.57
N ASP A 49 -23.38 -19.31 -30.99
CA ASP A 49 -22.21 -19.85 -30.29
C ASP A 49 -21.53 -18.77 -29.47
N CYS A 50 -21.71 -18.85 -28.15
CA CYS A 50 -21.14 -17.91 -27.19
C CYS A 50 -19.72 -18.33 -26.73
N GLU A 51 -19.18 -19.40 -27.26
CA GLU A 51 -17.81 -19.84 -27.02
C GLU A 51 -16.93 -19.67 -28.28
N ASP A 52 -17.46 -19.04 -29.34
CA ASP A 52 -16.73 -18.80 -30.60
C ASP A 52 -15.55 -17.84 -30.35
N THR A 53 -14.44 -18.39 -29.90
CA THR A 53 -13.14 -17.71 -29.80
C THR A 53 -12.01 -18.67 -30.07
N LYS A 54 -10.94 -18.19 -30.73
CA LYS A 54 -9.78 -19.01 -31.07
C LYS A 54 -8.49 -18.20 -31.06
N LEU A 55 -7.43 -18.78 -30.49
CA LEU A 55 -6.06 -18.28 -30.64
C LEU A 55 -5.57 -18.68 -32.03
N GLU A 56 -5.67 -17.77 -32.98
CA GLU A 56 -5.31 -18.01 -34.39
C GLU A 56 -3.80 -17.99 -34.60
N VAL A 57 -3.08 -17.13 -33.87
CA VAL A 57 -1.62 -17.06 -33.93
C VAL A 57 -1.09 -16.99 -32.48
N PRO A 58 -0.42 -18.04 -31.98
CA PRO A 58 0.18 -18.06 -30.67
C PRO A 58 1.32 -17.02 -30.50
N PHE A 59 1.69 -16.70 -29.27
CA PHE A 59 2.78 -15.78 -28.98
C PHE A 59 4.11 -16.24 -29.60
N ALA A 60 4.75 -15.31 -30.29
CA ALA A 60 6.12 -15.40 -30.76
C ALA A 60 6.66 -13.99 -31.04
N PRO A 61 8.00 -13.83 -31.21
CA PRO A 61 8.59 -12.54 -31.52
C PRO A 61 7.89 -11.79 -32.65
N ALA A 62 7.64 -10.50 -32.48
CA ALA A 62 6.92 -9.68 -33.45
C ALA A 62 7.51 -9.80 -34.84
N LYS A 63 8.85 -9.87 -34.95
CA LYS A 63 9.57 -10.04 -36.21
C LYS A 63 9.13 -11.29 -37.02
N THR A 64 8.69 -12.34 -36.35
CA THR A 64 8.25 -13.57 -37.00
C THR A 64 6.74 -13.68 -37.11
N ASN A 65 5.99 -13.11 -36.17
CA ASN A 65 4.54 -13.24 -36.11
C ASN A 65 3.76 -12.17 -36.91
N TYR A 66 4.35 -11.00 -37.14
CA TYR A 66 3.61 -9.91 -37.83
C TYR A 66 3.03 -10.35 -39.18
N GLN A 67 3.78 -11.12 -39.98
CA GLN A 67 3.30 -11.59 -41.31
C GLN A 67 2.23 -12.68 -41.16
N LYS A 68 2.40 -13.62 -40.22
CA LYS A 68 1.40 -14.67 -39.94
C LYS A 68 0.07 -14.06 -39.53
N ILE A 69 0.11 -13.06 -38.67
CA ILE A 69 -1.09 -12.34 -38.19
C ILE A 69 -1.75 -11.60 -39.37
N LYS A 70 -0.98 -10.92 -40.22
CA LYS A 70 -1.50 -10.26 -41.43
C LYS A 70 -2.21 -11.23 -42.34
N ASP A 71 -1.64 -12.42 -42.55
CA ASP A 71 -2.21 -13.46 -43.43
C ASP A 71 -3.52 -14.02 -42.88
N VAL A 72 -3.64 -14.16 -41.57
CA VAL A 72 -4.87 -14.56 -40.88
C VAL A 72 -5.93 -13.45 -40.99
N ILE A 73 -5.56 -12.20 -40.63
CA ILE A 73 -6.49 -11.05 -40.66
C ILE A 73 -7.06 -10.86 -42.09
N LYS A 74 -6.25 -11.04 -43.13
CA LYS A 74 -6.70 -10.92 -44.50
C LYS A 74 -7.87 -11.87 -44.87
N LYS A 75 -7.84 -13.09 -44.26
CA LYS A 75 -8.83 -14.15 -44.48
C LYS A 75 -10.00 -14.12 -43.50
N LEU A 76 -9.91 -13.29 -42.47
CA LEU A 76 -10.89 -13.25 -41.38
C LEU A 76 -12.25 -12.78 -41.90
N GLU A 77 -13.32 -13.48 -41.56
CA GLU A 77 -14.69 -13.13 -41.89
C GLU A 77 -15.53 -13.11 -40.61
N PRO A 78 -16.20 -11.99 -40.28
CA PRO A 78 -17.16 -11.94 -39.20
C PRO A 78 -18.35 -12.84 -39.46
N LYS A 79 -18.75 -13.72 -38.52
CA LYS A 79 -19.83 -14.69 -38.73
C LYS A 79 -20.79 -14.80 -37.56
N GLY A 80 -20.26 -14.72 -36.34
CA GLY A 80 -20.94 -15.16 -35.15
C GLY A 80 -21.33 -14.06 -34.17
N THR A 81 -21.41 -14.44 -32.90
CA THR A 81 -21.73 -13.60 -31.76
C THR A 81 -20.53 -12.75 -31.33
N THR A 82 -20.77 -11.89 -30.31
CA THR A 82 -19.74 -11.03 -29.69
C THR A 82 -19.46 -11.48 -28.25
N PRO A 83 -18.77 -12.64 -28.01
CA PRO A 83 -18.50 -13.19 -26.67
C PRO A 83 -17.24 -12.57 -26.08
N ILE A 84 -17.26 -11.29 -25.74
CA ILE A 84 -16.09 -10.53 -25.24
C ILE A 84 -15.59 -11.11 -23.92
N ALA A 85 -16.49 -11.34 -22.95
CA ALA A 85 -16.11 -11.85 -21.63
C ALA A 85 -15.46 -13.24 -21.73
N TYR A 86 -16.04 -14.15 -22.49
CA TYR A 86 -15.49 -15.48 -22.70
C TYR A 86 -14.14 -15.43 -23.42
N SER A 87 -14.01 -14.61 -24.44
CA SER A 87 -12.77 -14.44 -25.21
C SER A 87 -11.64 -13.87 -24.38
N LEU A 88 -11.94 -12.88 -23.53
CA LEU A 88 -10.97 -12.32 -22.58
C LEU A 88 -10.53 -13.37 -21.55
N GLY A 89 -11.47 -14.16 -21.01
CA GLY A 89 -11.15 -15.26 -20.10
C GLY A 89 -10.15 -16.24 -20.71
N LYS A 90 -10.39 -16.65 -21.97
CA LYS A 90 -9.47 -17.53 -22.71
C LYS A 90 -8.14 -16.87 -23.05
N ALA A 91 -8.13 -15.57 -23.34
CA ALA A 91 -6.91 -14.82 -23.60
C ALA A 91 -5.96 -14.80 -22.38
N THR A 92 -6.48 -15.00 -21.18
CA THR A 92 -5.66 -15.13 -19.97
C THR A 92 -4.74 -16.34 -20.02
N ASP A 93 -5.22 -17.43 -20.58
CA ASP A 93 -4.49 -18.70 -20.65
C ASP A 93 -3.49 -18.74 -21.82
N ASP A 94 -3.57 -17.77 -22.75
CA ASP A 94 -2.64 -17.65 -23.87
C ASP A 94 -1.27 -17.12 -23.48
N PHE A 95 -1.17 -16.37 -22.37
CA PHE A 95 0.09 -15.79 -21.91
C PHE A 95 0.97 -16.85 -21.27
N THR A 96 2.24 -16.91 -21.69
CA THR A 96 3.24 -17.74 -21.05
C THR A 96 3.70 -17.11 -19.72
N PRO A 97 3.93 -17.90 -18.66
CA PRO A 97 4.47 -17.39 -17.42
C PRO A 97 5.82 -16.69 -17.64
N CYS A 98 5.93 -15.45 -17.17
CA CYS A 98 7.13 -14.64 -17.34
C CYS A 98 7.27 -13.68 -16.14
N ASN A 99 8.45 -13.65 -15.50
CA ASN A 99 8.67 -12.87 -14.28
C ASN A 99 8.81 -11.35 -14.51
N ASN A 100 9.22 -10.93 -15.70
CA ASN A 100 9.46 -9.52 -16.04
C ASN A 100 8.79 -9.12 -17.35
N CYS A 101 7.65 -9.73 -17.69
CA CYS A 101 6.90 -9.40 -18.88
C CYS A 101 5.73 -8.50 -18.55
N ARG A 102 5.47 -7.59 -19.46
CA ARG A 102 4.26 -6.79 -19.46
C ARG A 102 3.27 -7.39 -20.47
N ASN A 103 2.19 -7.94 -19.94
CA ASN A 103 1.12 -8.49 -20.75
C ASN A 103 0.10 -7.39 -21.09
N ILE A 104 -0.26 -7.27 -22.37
CA ILE A 104 -1.19 -6.23 -22.85
C ILE A 104 -2.19 -6.90 -23.79
N ILE A 105 -3.46 -6.60 -23.62
CA ILE A 105 -4.51 -6.92 -24.59
C ILE A 105 -5.00 -5.62 -25.22
N ILE A 106 -5.09 -5.62 -26.53
CA ILE A 106 -5.79 -4.60 -27.31
C ILE A 106 -7.05 -5.27 -27.84
N LEU A 107 -8.20 -4.92 -27.27
CA LEU A 107 -9.50 -5.38 -27.74
C LEU A 107 -10.01 -4.42 -28.80
N ILE A 108 -10.27 -4.93 -30.01
CA ILE A 108 -10.86 -4.19 -31.10
C ILE A 108 -12.24 -4.77 -31.36
N THR A 109 -13.28 -3.97 -31.23
CA THR A 109 -14.67 -4.40 -31.35
C THR A 109 -15.54 -3.33 -31.99
N ASP A 110 -16.60 -3.71 -32.66
CA ASP A 110 -17.66 -2.82 -33.13
C ASP A 110 -19.02 -3.12 -32.49
N GLY A 111 -19.01 -3.96 -31.44
CA GLY A 111 -20.18 -4.36 -30.67
C GLY A 111 -19.89 -4.50 -29.21
N ILE A 112 -20.93 -4.68 -28.45
CA ILE A 112 -20.90 -4.95 -27.00
C ILE A 112 -21.02 -6.46 -26.75
N GLU A 113 -20.84 -6.86 -25.49
CA GLU A 113 -21.08 -8.24 -25.04
C GLU A 113 -22.52 -8.70 -25.40
N GLU A 114 -22.66 -9.78 -26.14
CA GLU A 114 -23.95 -10.31 -26.57
C GLU A 114 -24.30 -11.67 -25.94
N CYS A 115 -23.38 -12.26 -25.19
CA CYS A 115 -23.49 -13.59 -24.61
C CYS A 115 -23.79 -13.60 -23.11
N GLY A 116 -24.18 -12.47 -22.56
CA GLY A 116 -24.53 -12.34 -21.13
C GLY A 116 -23.36 -12.46 -20.18
N GLY A 117 -22.12 -12.50 -20.68
CA GLY A 117 -20.92 -12.43 -19.86
C GLY A 117 -20.71 -11.04 -19.24
N ASN A 118 -19.88 -10.96 -18.23
CA ASN A 118 -19.49 -9.68 -17.63
C ASN A 118 -17.99 -9.42 -17.86
N PRO A 119 -17.64 -8.60 -18.89
CA PRO A 119 -16.24 -8.31 -19.18
C PRO A 119 -15.48 -7.64 -18.02
N CYS A 120 -16.18 -6.86 -17.19
CA CYS A 120 -15.59 -6.22 -16.00
C CYS A 120 -15.13 -7.23 -14.96
N SER A 121 -15.95 -8.24 -14.69
CA SER A 121 -15.60 -9.32 -13.76
C SER A 121 -14.40 -10.10 -14.24
N VAL A 122 -14.34 -10.40 -15.54
CA VAL A 122 -13.21 -11.09 -16.16
C VAL A 122 -11.95 -10.24 -16.06
N SER A 123 -12.03 -8.95 -16.38
CA SER A 123 -10.89 -8.03 -16.24
C SER A 123 -10.34 -7.99 -14.81
N LEU A 124 -11.23 -7.99 -13.81
CA LEU A 124 -10.84 -8.04 -12.38
C LEU A 124 -10.16 -9.38 -12.02
N GLU A 125 -10.66 -10.50 -12.52
CA GLU A 125 -10.03 -11.82 -12.31
C GLU A 125 -8.65 -11.93 -12.95
N MET A 126 -8.49 -11.35 -14.14
CA MET A 126 -7.20 -11.27 -14.82
C MET A 126 -6.17 -10.47 -14.00
N GLN A 127 -6.59 -9.36 -13.42
CA GLN A 127 -5.75 -8.57 -12.51
C GLN A 127 -5.34 -9.38 -11.26
N LYS A 128 -6.24 -10.18 -10.70
CA LYS A 128 -5.94 -11.08 -9.57
C LYS A 128 -4.89 -12.14 -9.91
N LYS A 129 -4.82 -12.59 -11.15
CA LYS A 129 -3.79 -13.54 -11.63
C LYS A 129 -2.44 -12.87 -11.91
N GLY A 130 -2.29 -11.60 -11.60
CA GLY A 130 -1.04 -10.84 -11.84
C GLY A 130 -0.76 -10.58 -13.32
N ILE A 131 -1.77 -10.76 -14.17
CA ILE A 131 -1.75 -10.31 -15.54
C ILE A 131 -2.21 -8.86 -15.49
N PHE A 132 -1.29 -7.92 -15.63
CA PHE A 132 -1.59 -6.48 -15.62
C PHE A 132 -2.38 -6.11 -16.87
N LEU A 133 -3.67 -6.42 -16.83
CA LEU A 133 -4.59 -6.15 -17.92
C LEU A 133 -5.45 -4.95 -17.56
N ARG A 134 -5.01 -3.81 -18.05
CA ARG A 134 -5.97 -2.78 -18.48
C ARG A 134 -6.06 -2.92 -19.99
N PRO A 135 -7.03 -3.67 -20.51
CA PRO A 135 -7.20 -3.78 -21.93
C PRO A 135 -7.45 -2.38 -22.51
N PHE A 136 -6.79 -2.11 -23.62
CA PHE A 136 -7.15 -0.96 -24.45
C PHE A 136 -8.32 -1.41 -25.32
N VAL A 137 -9.47 -0.81 -25.09
CA VAL A 137 -10.67 -1.12 -25.88
C VAL A 137 -10.82 -0.06 -26.98
N ILE A 138 -10.78 -0.51 -28.23
CA ILE A 138 -10.99 0.35 -29.39
C ILE A 138 -12.35 0.02 -30.00
N GLY A 139 -13.29 0.92 -29.79
CA GLY A 139 -14.65 0.80 -30.30
C GLY A 139 -14.75 1.40 -31.73
N ILE A 140 -15.06 0.60 -32.74
CA ILE A 140 -15.19 1.06 -34.11
C ILE A 140 -16.63 1.50 -34.38
N GLY A 141 -16.88 2.82 -34.38
CA GLY A 141 -18.19 3.40 -34.60
C GLY A 141 -19.24 2.92 -33.59
N LEU A 142 -18.85 2.79 -32.34
CA LEU A 142 -19.72 2.59 -31.17
C LEU A 142 -20.25 3.94 -30.71
N ASP A 143 -21.49 3.96 -30.21
CA ASP A 143 -22.06 5.15 -29.62
C ASP A 143 -21.36 5.46 -28.27
N VAL A 144 -21.20 6.73 -27.93
CA VAL A 144 -20.54 7.20 -26.69
C VAL A 144 -21.14 6.56 -25.42
N GLN A 145 -22.42 6.15 -25.49
CA GLN A 145 -23.11 5.45 -24.41
C GLN A 145 -22.45 4.12 -24.00
N PHE A 146 -21.64 3.52 -24.87
CA PHE A 146 -20.93 2.26 -24.59
C PHE A 146 -19.60 2.45 -23.87
N ALA A 147 -19.11 3.69 -23.76
CA ALA A 147 -17.88 3.98 -23.00
C ALA A 147 -17.99 3.52 -21.55
N ASP A 148 -19.15 3.67 -20.93
CA ASP A 148 -19.39 3.27 -19.53
C ASP A 148 -19.35 1.74 -19.37
N VAL A 149 -19.75 0.98 -20.37
CA VAL A 149 -19.71 -0.50 -20.34
C VAL A 149 -18.28 -1.03 -20.30
N PHE A 150 -17.35 -0.32 -20.93
CA PHE A 150 -15.95 -0.71 -21.04
C PHE A 150 -15.03 0.01 -20.05
N GLY A 151 -15.49 1.09 -19.39
CA GLY A 151 -14.71 1.91 -18.50
C GLY A 151 -14.10 1.16 -17.30
N CYS A 152 -14.77 0.11 -16.83
CA CYS A 152 -14.28 -0.77 -15.77
C CYS A 152 -13.15 -1.72 -16.22
N MET A 153 -13.01 -1.96 -17.52
CA MET A 153 -11.99 -2.87 -18.06
C MET A 153 -10.66 -2.17 -18.29
N GLY A 154 -10.68 -0.87 -18.63
CA GLY A 154 -9.48 -0.13 -18.98
C GLY A 154 -9.76 1.17 -19.71
N LYS A 155 -8.83 1.59 -20.55
CA LYS A 155 -8.98 2.80 -21.37
C LYS A 155 -9.80 2.47 -22.62
N PHE A 156 -10.96 3.12 -22.75
CA PHE A 156 -11.80 3.04 -23.92
C PHE A 156 -11.47 4.17 -24.91
N TYR A 157 -11.37 3.86 -26.19
CA TYR A 157 -11.17 4.82 -27.26
C TYR A 157 -12.28 4.62 -28.29
N ASP A 158 -13.11 5.63 -28.48
CA ASP A 158 -14.05 5.66 -29.58
C ASP A 158 -13.36 6.12 -30.86
N VAL A 159 -13.63 5.40 -31.96
CA VAL A 159 -13.02 5.68 -33.24
C VAL A 159 -14.14 5.91 -34.27
N SER A 160 -14.25 7.16 -34.72
CA SER A 160 -15.31 7.59 -35.64
C SER A 160 -14.95 7.46 -37.13
N ASN A 161 -13.65 7.33 -37.47
CA ASN A 161 -13.18 7.22 -38.84
C ASN A 161 -11.82 6.51 -38.95
N GLU A 162 -11.38 6.16 -40.19
CA GLU A 162 -10.14 5.44 -40.45
C GLU A 162 -8.88 6.16 -39.94
N ALA A 163 -8.79 7.47 -40.11
CA ALA A 163 -7.64 8.24 -39.64
C ALA A 163 -7.52 8.20 -38.10
N ASN A 164 -8.63 8.41 -37.40
CA ASN A 164 -8.68 8.29 -35.95
C ASN A 164 -8.33 6.88 -35.48
N PHE A 165 -8.73 5.85 -36.24
CA PHE A 165 -8.40 4.47 -35.83
C PHE A 165 -6.90 4.22 -35.91
N LYS A 166 -6.24 4.69 -36.93
CA LYS A 166 -4.79 4.61 -37.05
C LYS A 166 -4.10 5.37 -35.93
N ASP A 167 -4.49 6.62 -35.65
CA ASP A 167 -3.93 7.45 -34.60
C ASP A 167 -4.11 6.84 -33.23
N VAL A 168 -5.28 6.29 -32.93
CA VAL A 168 -5.59 5.61 -31.67
C VAL A 168 -4.73 4.35 -31.50
N LEU A 169 -4.59 3.53 -32.54
CA LEU A 169 -3.73 2.35 -32.49
C LEU A 169 -2.27 2.72 -32.22
N PHE A 170 -1.75 3.76 -32.86
CA PHE A 170 -0.39 4.26 -32.60
C PHE A 170 -0.26 4.86 -31.20
N LEU A 171 -1.28 5.59 -30.72
CA LEU A 171 -1.32 6.10 -29.35
C LEU A 171 -1.29 4.96 -28.32
N VAL A 172 -2.16 3.95 -28.51
CA VAL A 172 -2.22 2.75 -27.67
C VAL A 172 -0.89 2.01 -27.67
N LEU A 173 -0.27 1.84 -28.84
CA LEU A 173 1.05 1.23 -28.95
C LEU A 173 2.11 2.02 -28.19
N THR A 174 2.13 3.34 -28.39
CA THR A 174 3.08 4.21 -27.70
C THR A 174 2.89 4.14 -26.20
N GLU A 175 1.66 4.19 -25.72
CA GLU A 175 1.36 4.02 -24.29
C GLU A 175 1.73 2.61 -23.81
N ALA A 176 1.47 1.59 -24.60
CA ALA A 176 1.75 0.20 -24.28
C ALA A 176 3.26 -0.07 -24.15
N ILE A 177 4.05 0.43 -25.09
CA ILE A 177 5.51 0.22 -25.14
C ILE A 177 6.26 1.22 -24.26
N SER A 178 5.79 2.48 -24.21
CA SER A 178 6.50 3.57 -23.48
C SER A 178 6.20 3.60 -21.99
N ARG A 179 5.18 2.94 -21.48
CA ARG A 179 4.89 2.91 -20.05
C ARG A 179 5.91 2.06 -19.33
N THR A 180 6.85 2.74 -18.74
CA THR A 180 7.74 2.18 -17.74
C THR A 180 6.97 1.97 -16.46
N THR A 181 6.87 0.74 -16.01
CA THR A 181 6.18 0.39 -14.78
C THR A 181 7.17 -0.02 -13.70
N VAL A 182 6.80 0.22 -12.46
CA VAL A 182 7.62 -0.09 -11.29
C VAL A 182 6.76 -0.79 -10.25
N GLU A 183 7.31 -1.83 -9.65
CA GLU A 183 6.80 -2.50 -8.47
C GLU A 183 7.78 -2.26 -7.33
N VAL A 184 7.29 -1.97 -6.13
CA VAL A 184 8.14 -1.81 -4.94
C VAL A 184 7.90 -2.99 -4.02
N ASP A 185 8.90 -3.84 -3.88
CA ASP A 185 8.86 -4.98 -2.98
C ASP A 185 9.35 -4.58 -1.59
N LEU A 186 8.46 -4.57 -0.61
CA LEU A 186 8.81 -4.46 0.79
C LEU A 186 8.95 -5.87 1.38
N LEU A 187 10.21 -6.31 1.51
CA LEU A 187 10.54 -7.68 1.82
C LEU A 187 10.48 -7.98 3.31
N ASP A 188 9.88 -9.10 3.63
CA ASP A 188 9.92 -9.70 4.97
C ASP A 188 11.28 -10.37 5.27
N ILE A 189 11.42 -10.99 6.45
CA ILE A 189 12.64 -11.70 6.85
C ILE A 189 12.98 -12.87 5.91
N ASN A 190 11.97 -13.45 5.24
CA ASN A 190 12.11 -14.54 4.28
C ASN A 190 12.30 -14.04 2.84
N LYS A 191 12.52 -12.74 2.65
CA LYS A 191 12.65 -12.09 1.34
C LYS A 191 11.40 -12.21 0.47
N LYS A 192 10.23 -12.30 1.07
CA LYS A 192 8.94 -12.25 0.38
C LYS A 192 8.36 -10.84 0.46
N PRO A 193 7.72 -10.31 -0.60
CA PRO A 193 7.15 -8.96 -0.64
C PRO A 193 5.78 -8.91 0.05
N THR A 194 5.77 -9.17 1.37
CA THR A 194 4.54 -9.27 2.17
C THR A 194 4.24 -8.05 3.01
N GLU A 195 5.19 -7.12 3.13
CA GLU A 195 5.01 -5.90 3.91
C GLU A 195 4.28 -4.83 3.08
N THR A 196 3.36 -4.10 3.73
CA THR A 196 2.44 -3.16 3.05
C THR A 196 1.88 -2.11 3.99
N ASP A 197 0.95 -1.27 3.48
CA ASP A 197 0.20 -0.24 4.20
C ASP A 197 1.13 0.84 4.80
N VAL A 198 2.04 1.33 3.96
CA VAL A 198 3.01 2.35 4.34
C VAL A 198 3.19 3.37 3.21
N ASN A 199 3.36 4.63 3.56
CA ASN A 199 3.62 5.70 2.59
C ASN A 199 5.03 5.57 2.00
N MET A 200 5.14 5.88 0.70
CA MET A 200 6.38 5.95 -0.05
C MET A 200 6.52 7.30 -0.72
N THR A 201 7.68 7.90 -0.61
CA THR A 201 8.01 9.15 -1.31
C THR A 201 9.20 8.94 -2.24
N PHE A 202 9.02 9.28 -3.50
CA PHE A 202 10.07 9.31 -4.50
C PHE A 202 10.57 10.75 -4.68
N TYR A 203 11.82 10.95 -4.44
CA TYR A 203 12.52 12.22 -4.68
C TYR A 203 13.32 12.12 -5.98
N GLU A 204 13.55 13.24 -6.63
CA GLU A 204 14.59 13.35 -7.66
C GLU A 204 15.97 13.14 -7.01
N ALA A 205 16.74 12.16 -7.53
CA ALA A 205 17.98 11.70 -6.89
C ALA A 205 18.98 12.83 -6.62
N GLY A 206 19.56 12.81 -5.42
CA GLY A 206 20.51 13.83 -4.97
C GLY A 206 19.87 15.18 -4.63
N THR A 207 18.54 15.30 -4.71
CA THR A 207 17.78 16.48 -4.33
C THR A 207 16.77 16.13 -3.23
N LYS A 208 16.09 17.12 -2.67
CA LYS A 208 14.95 16.91 -1.78
C LYS A 208 13.61 17.20 -2.47
N LYS A 209 13.62 17.29 -3.80
CA LYS A 209 12.43 17.58 -4.58
C LYS A 209 11.57 16.32 -4.67
N VAL A 210 10.37 16.37 -4.11
CA VAL A 210 9.37 15.30 -4.21
C VAL A 210 8.86 15.22 -5.64
N VAL A 211 8.87 14.03 -6.22
CA VAL A 211 8.31 13.73 -7.55
C VAL A 211 6.99 12.98 -7.42
N TYR A 212 6.93 11.95 -6.56
CA TYR A 212 5.72 11.16 -6.33
C TYR A 212 5.56 10.79 -4.86
N ASN A 213 4.30 10.69 -4.43
CA ASN A 213 3.90 10.10 -3.15
C ASN A 213 2.86 9.02 -3.42
N TYR A 214 3.08 7.84 -2.86
CA TYR A 214 2.17 6.70 -2.98
C TYR A 214 1.96 6.03 -1.63
N LEU A 215 0.79 5.44 -1.44
CA LEU A 215 0.55 4.47 -0.39
C LEU A 215 0.87 3.08 -0.96
N HIS A 216 1.83 2.38 -0.37
CA HIS A 216 2.13 1.00 -0.76
C HIS A 216 0.97 0.10 -0.40
N THR A 217 0.48 -0.68 -1.36
CA THR A 217 -0.60 -1.64 -1.18
C THR A 217 -0.27 -2.96 -1.86
N LEU A 218 -0.87 -4.04 -1.34
CA LEU A 218 -0.87 -5.34 -2.02
C LEU A 218 -2.21 -5.52 -2.74
N ASN A 219 -2.16 -6.07 -3.95
CA ASN A 219 -3.35 -6.45 -4.69
C ASN A 219 -4.03 -7.69 -4.08
N HIS A 220 -5.15 -8.12 -4.64
CA HIS A 220 -5.90 -9.29 -4.16
C HIS A 220 -5.12 -10.62 -4.21
N ALA A 221 -4.04 -10.69 -4.99
CA ALA A 221 -3.14 -11.84 -5.04
C ALA A 221 -1.98 -11.73 -4.04
N GLY A 222 -1.97 -10.72 -3.17
CA GLY A 222 -0.90 -10.48 -2.21
C GLY A 222 0.41 -10.00 -2.83
N ARG A 223 0.38 -9.40 -4.03
CA ARG A 223 1.53 -8.79 -4.70
C ARG A 223 1.47 -7.28 -4.63
N PRO A 224 2.63 -6.59 -4.56
CA PRO A 224 2.69 -5.15 -4.61
C PRO A 224 1.98 -4.57 -5.83
N ASP A 225 1.32 -3.43 -5.68
CA ASP A 225 0.66 -2.75 -6.80
C ASP A 225 1.70 -2.07 -7.69
N THR A 226 1.36 -1.94 -8.97
CA THR A 226 2.24 -1.38 -9.98
C THR A 226 2.02 0.12 -10.14
N ILE A 227 3.09 0.88 -10.09
CA ILE A 227 3.12 2.33 -10.30
C ILE A 227 3.83 2.70 -11.61
N ILE A 228 3.61 3.93 -12.07
CA ILE A 228 4.28 4.47 -13.27
C ILE A 228 5.23 5.57 -12.83
N LEU A 229 6.52 5.42 -13.18
CA LEU A 229 7.54 6.43 -12.94
C LEU A 229 8.15 6.89 -14.28
N ASN A 230 8.64 8.13 -14.32
CA ASN A 230 9.37 8.65 -15.47
C ASN A 230 10.77 8.00 -15.53
N PRO A 231 11.14 7.27 -16.60
CA PRO A 231 12.46 6.64 -16.71
C PRO A 231 13.62 7.59 -17.00
N ASP A 232 13.33 8.84 -17.35
CA ASP A 232 14.37 9.81 -17.75
C ASP A 232 15.04 10.49 -16.54
N ILE A 233 14.55 10.22 -15.30
CA ILE A 233 15.13 10.72 -14.05
C ILE A 233 15.48 9.56 -13.12
N LYS A 234 16.47 9.79 -12.26
CA LYS A 234 16.82 8.88 -11.18
C LYS A 234 16.08 9.24 -9.90
N TYR A 235 15.84 8.27 -9.04
CA TYR A 235 15.04 8.45 -7.84
C TYR A 235 15.79 8.07 -6.57
N ASP A 236 15.48 8.81 -5.50
CA ASP A 236 15.71 8.39 -4.13
C ASP A 236 14.33 8.01 -3.54
N LEU A 237 14.17 6.79 -3.08
CA LEU A 237 12.95 6.28 -2.46
C LEU A 237 13.08 6.30 -0.95
N LEU A 238 12.10 6.91 -0.26
CA LEU A 238 11.91 6.84 1.18
C LEU A 238 10.59 6.12 1.47
N VAL A 239 10.65 5.05 2.25
CA VAL A 239 9.48 4.35 2.78
C VAL A 239 9.32 4.77 4.24
N HIS A 240 8.14 5.31 4.59
CA HIS A 240 7.86 5.90 5.90
C HIS A 240 7.49 4.85 6.95
N THR A 241 8.29 3.79 7.04
CA THR A 241 8.26 2.86 8.18
C THR A 241 8.79 3.54 9.45
N LEU A 242 8.73 2.89 10.58
CA LEU A 242 9.33 3.33 11.83
C LEU A 242 10.41 2.34 12.29
N PRO A 243 11.70 2.73 12.27
CA PRO A 243 12.26 3.91 11.60
C PRO A 243 12.12 3.85 10.08
N PRO A 244 12.20 4.99 9.37
CA PRO A 244 12.08 5.01 7.92
C PRO A 244 13.27 4.29 7.25
N ILE A 245 12.99 3.66 6.11
CA ILE A 245 13.99 2.99 5.27
C ILE A 245 14.01 3.63 3.89
N GLY A 246 15.10 3.49 3.16
CA GLY A 246 15.20 4.08 1.83
C GLY A 246 16.25 3.42 0.93
N LYS A 247 16.17 3.78 -0.34
CA LYS A 247 17.12 3.38 -1.38
C LYS A 247 17.39 4.58 -2.28
N THR A 248 18.65 4.85 -2.56
CA THR A 248 19.08 6.02 -3.30
C THR A 248 19.57 5.68 -4.70
N ASN A 249 19.58 6.67 -5.59
CA ASN A 249 20.13 6.60 -6.94
C ASN A 249 19.53 5.47 -7.80
N ILE A 250 18.23 5.29 -7.72
CA ILE A 250 17.47 4.27 -8.45
C ILE A 250 17.30 4.73 -9.90
N SER A 251 17.77 3.92 -10.85
CA SER A 251 17.53 4.09 -12.29
C SER A 251 16.43 3.15 -12.75
N ILE A 252 15.53 3.66 -13.59
CA ILE A 252 14.40 2.92 -14.13
C ILE A 252 14.67 2.61 -15.61
N GLU A 253 14.59 1.34 -16.00
CA GLU A 253 14.76 0.95 -17.39
C GLU A 253 13.49 1.25 -18.18
N LYS A 254 13.65 2.06 -19.24
CA LYS A 254 12.55 2.49 -20.10
C LYS A 254 11.88 1.32 -20.82
N GLY A 255 10.56 1.31 -20.82
CA GLY A 255 9.77 0.29 -21.53
C GLY A 255 9.75 -1.08 -20.88
N LYS A 256 10.28 -1.22 -19.64
CA LYS A 256 10.26 -2.47 -18.87
C LYS A 256 9.46 -2.33 -17.60
N HIS A 257 9.08 -3.48 -17.06
CA HIS A 257 8.65 -3.59 -15.67
C HIS A 257 9.88 -3.67 -14.77
N ASN A 258 9.99 -2.75 -13.83
CA ASN A 258 11.11 -2.61 -12.91
C ASN A 258 10.68 -3.03 -11.51
N ILE A 259 11.56 -3.74 -10.77
CA ILE A 259 11.30 -4.11 -9.39
C ILE A 259 12.31 -3.41 -8.48
N ILE A 260 11.81 -2.69 -7.49
CA ILE A 260 12.60 -2.03 -6.46
C ILE A 260 12.38 -2.75 -5.14
N SER A 261 13.35 -3.52 -4.68
CA SER A 261 13.23 -4.26 -3.43
C SER A 261 13.95 -3.56 -2.29
N LEU A 262 13.27 -3.51 -1.10
CA LEU A 262 13.81 -3.03 0.17
C LEU A 262 13.48 -4.03 1.28
N ASP A 263 14.44 -4.29 2.16
CA ASP A 263 14.21 -5.08 3.38
C ASP A 263 13.40 -4.24 4.36
N ALA A 264 12.19 -4.68 4.65
CA ALA A 264 11.23 -3.97 5.47
C ALA A 264 10.50 -4.90 6.47
N PRO A 265 11.18 -5.89 7.11
CA PRO A 265 10.49 -6.78 8.02
C PRO A 265 9.91 -6.00 9.20
N GLN A 266 8.64 -6.16 9.49
CA GLN A 266 7.92 -5.39 10.50
C GLN A 266 7.23 -6.28 11.54
N GLY A 267 7.14 -5.78 12.76
CA GLY A 267 6.38 -6.35 13.86
C GLY A 267 5.68 -5.26 14.66
N PHE A 268 5.12 -5.61 15.80
CA PHE A 268 4.35 -4.68 16.62
C PHE A 268 4.92 -4.61 18.03
N LEU A 269 4.86 -3.42 18.63
CA LEU A 269 5.11 -3.17 20.04
C LEU A 269 3.85 -2.59 20.67
N LYS A 270 3.47 -3.11 21.82
CA LYS A 270 2.30 -2.67 22.60
C LYS A 270 2.69 -2.53 24.08
N VAL A 271 2.27 -1.44 24.69
CA VAL A 271 2.25 -1.34 26.16
C VAL A 271 0.83 -1.59 26.64
N GLU A 272 0.64 -2.56 27.51
CA GLU A 272 -0.65 -2.94 28.07
C GLU A 272 -0.66 -2.67 29.59
N MET A 273 -1.65 -1.92 30.04
CA MET A 273 -1.87 -1.70 31.46
C MET A 273 -2.85 -2.73 31.99
N LEU A 274 -2.49 -3.34 33.13
CA LEU A 274 -3.35 -4.30 33.82
C LEU A 274 -4.53 -3.58 34.51
N PRO A 275 -5.70 -4.22 34.65
CA PRO A 275 -6.83 -3.63 35.37
C PRO A 275 -6.51 -3.39 36.86
N PRO A 276 -7.23 -2.47 37.51
CA PRO A 276 -8.31 -1.64 37.00
C PRO A 276 -7.80 -0.51 36.10
N TYR A 277 -8.54 -0.16 35.04
CA TYR A 277 -8.09 0.84 34.10
C TYR A 277 -8.33 2.27 34.60
N PRO A 278 -7.41 3.21 34.36
CA PRO A 278 -7.63 4.62 34.64
C PRO A 278 -8.58 5.24 33.63
N ASP A 279 -9.21 6.37 33.97
CA ASP A 279 -10.07 7.12 33.05
C ASP A 279 -9.32 7.58 31.78
N LYS A 280 -8.02 7.84 31.92
CA LYS A 280 -7.14 8.24 30.83
C LYS A 280 -5.83 7.46 30.92
N PHE A 281 -5.48 6.80 29.82
CA PHE A 281 -4.21 6.11 29.71
C PHE A 281 -3.03 7.09 29.52
N PRO A 282 -1.86 6.80 30.11
CA PRO A 282 -0.65 7.54 29.80
C PRO A 282 -0.15 7.21 28.38
N LYS A 283 0.81 7.99 27.91
CA LYS A 283 1.52 7.74 26.65
C LYS A 283 2.86 7.05 26.92
N TYR A 284 3.38 6.39 25.89
CA TYR A 284 4.74 5.89 25.90
C TYR A 284 5.52 6.36 24.67
N LEU A 285 6.79 6.60 24.88
CA LEU A 285 7.76 7.02 23.85
C LEU A 285 8.52 5.78 23.38
N ILE A 286 8.74 5.70 22.09
CA ILE A 286 9.53 4.63 21.46
C ILE A 286 10.81 5.25 20.88
N ARG A 287 11.96 4.66 21.19
CA ARG A 287 13.26 5.01 20.63
C ARG A 287 13.96 3.74 20.13
N LYS A 288 14.76 3.86 19.09
CA LYS A 288 15.66 2.76 18.73
C LYS A 288 16.73 2.62 19.79
N THR A 289 17.00 1.40 20.25
CA THR A 289 18.00 1.17 21.32
C THR A 289 19.34 1.80 20.98
N GLY A 290 19.87 2.56 21.92
CA GLY A 290 21.12 3.33 21.75
C GLY A 290 20.97 4.68 21.04
N HIS A 291 19.73 5.10 20.71
CA HIS A 291 19.45 6.40 20.10
C HIS A 291 18.56 7.26 21.01
N HIS A 292 18.81 8.57 21.01
CA HIS A 292 18.01 9.52 21.81
C HIS A 292 16.77 10.04 21.09
N GLN A 293 16.73 9.93 19.76
CA GLN A 293 15.61 10.42 18.97
C GLN A 293 14.36 9.59 19.24
N THR A 294 13.26 10.25 19.61
CA THR A 294 11.94 9.63 19.71
C THR A 294 11.41 9.35 18.32
N LEU A 295 11.04 8.09 18.05
CA LEU A 295 10.43 7.66 16.80
C LEU A 295 8.94 7.93 16.81
N ASP A 296 8.26 7.64 17.93
CA ASP A 296 6.83 7.84 18.06
C ASP A 296 6.39 7.99 19.52
N VAL A 297 5.17 8.52 19.71
CA VAL A 297 4.50 8.71 21.01
C VAL A 297 3.10 8.12 20.93
N VAL A 298 2.90 6.99 21.55
CA VAL A 298 1.71 6.14 21.43
C VAL A 298 0.93 6.10 22.74
N ASP A 299 -0.40 5.99 22.67
CA ASP A 299 -1.20 5.78 23.90
C ASP A 299 -1.05 4.34 24.39
N VAL A 300 -0.94 4.17 25.72
CA VAL A 300 -0.99 2.82 26.32
C VAL A 300 -2.28 2.12 25.90
N GLN A 301 -2.25 0.82 25.64
CA GLN A 301 -3.22 -0.06 24.98
C GLN A 301 -3.21 -0.04 23.45
N GLN A 302 -2.64 0.96 22.80
CA GLN A 302 -2.45 0.95 21.35
C GLN A 302 -1.13 0.26 20.99
N GLN A 303 -1.12 -0.34 19.82
CA GLN A 303 0.09 -0.97 19.26
C GLN A 303 0.69 -0.10 18.17
N GLN A 304 2.02 -0.16 18.04
CA GLN A 304 2.78 0.53 17.00
C GLN A 304 3.51 -0.48 16.12
N LYS A 305 3.38 -0.32 14.78
CA LYS A 305 4.10 -1.12 13.79
C LYS A 305 5.53 -0.56 13.64
N LEU A 306 6.53 -1.41 13.77
CA LEU A 306 7.96 -1.04 13.76
C LEU A 306 8.76 -2.01 12.87
N ILE A 307 9.85 -1.52 12.28
CA ILE A 307 10.85 -2.40 11.68
C ILE A 307 11.41 -3.35 12.75
N VAL A 308 11.67 -4.59 12.39
CA VAL A 308 12.29 -5.58 13.29
C VAL A 308 13.59 -5.04 13.88
N GLY A 309 13.73 -5.16 15.20
CA GLY A 309 14.89 -4.62 15.92
C GLY A 309 14.65 -4.43 17.40
N GLN A 310 15.62 -3.78 18.07
CA GLN A 310 15.55 -3.48 19.50
C GLN A 310 15.16 -2.03 19.75
N TYR A 311 14.22 -1.84 20.70
CA TYR A 311 13.67 -0.55 21.06
C TYR A 311 13.65 -0.31 22.55
N ASP A 312 13.87 0.93 22.94
CA ASP A 312 13.73 1.41 24.31
C ASP A 312 12.37 2.12 24.42
N VAL A 313 11.64 1.79 25.48
CA VAL A 313 10.30 2.31 25.77
C VAL A 313 10.34 3.10 27.07
N GLU A 314 9.86 4.34 27.02
CA GLU A 314 9.67 5.19 28.18
C GLU A 314 8.19 5.50 28.34
N ILE A 315 7.59 5.04 29.46
CA ILE A 315 6.16 5.22 29.75
C ILE A 315 6.00 6.41 30.67
N LEU A 316 5.15 7.36 30.27
CA LEU A 316 4.98 8.64 30.96
C LEU A 316 4.06 8.52 32.18
N THR A 317 4.42 7.63 33.08
CA THR A 317 3.83 7.46 34.41
C THR A 317 4.56 8.28 35.44
N LEU A 318 4.12 8.26 36.69
CA LEU A 318 4.83 8.79 37.83
C LEU A 318 5.11 7.67 38.84
N PRO A 319 6.37 7.33 39.12
CA PRO A 319 7.55 7.67 38.33
C PRO A 319 7.51 7.09 36.93
N ARG A 320 8.37 7.56 36.05
CA ARG A 320 8.48 7.04 34.67
C ARG A 320 8.99 5.60 34.70
N ILE A 321 8.42 4.77 33.84
CA ILE A 321 8.89 3.40 33.63
C ILE A 321 9.73 3.38 32.35
N ILE A 322 10.99 2.95 32.47
CA ILE A 322 11.91 2.82 31.32
C ILE A 322 12.27 1.35 31.17
N ILE A 323 11.97 0.79 29.99
CA ILE A 323 12.27 -0.60 29.65
C ILE A 323 13.12 -0.58 28.38
N GLN A 324 14.33 -1.08 28.50
CA GLN A 324 15.32 -1.07 27.42
C GLN A 324 15.36 -2.40 26.69
N LYS A 325 15.84 -2.38 25.42
CA LYS A 325 16.13 -3.56 24.59
C LYS A 325 14.93 -4.48 24.37
N ASN A 326 13.78 -3.89 24.06
CA ASN A 326 12.60 -4.67 23.69
C ASN A 326 12.75 -5.19 22.27
N ASP A 327 12.74 -6.51 22.08
CA ASP A 327 12.85 -7.16 20.78
C ASP A 327 11.52 -7.14 20.03
N VAL A 328 11.44 -6.40 18.95
CA VAL A 328 10.33 -6.47 17.99
C VAL A 328 10.69 -7.48 16.90
N ARG A 329 9.87 -8.51 16.74
CA ARG A 329 10.07 -9.61 15.79
C ARG A 329 8.98 -9.55 14.72
N GLN A 330 9.31 -10.05 13.52
CA GLN A 330 8.41 -10.06 12.39
C GLN A 330 7.05 -10.69 12.71
N SER A 331 5.98 -10.01 12.27
CA SER A 331 4.58 -10.47 12.38
C SER A 331 4.16 -10.85 13.80
N ASN A 332 4.91 -10.38 14.82
CA ASN A 332 4.66 -10.67 16.22
C ASN A 332 4.34 -9.36 16.98
N ILE A 333 3.55 -9.47 18.04
CA ILE A 333 3.28 -8.36 18.96
C ILE A 333 4.12 -8.55 20.21
N HIS A 334 5.13 -7.69 20.39
CA HIS A 334 5.86 -7.61 21.66
C HIS A 334 5.04 -6.79 22.65
N THR A 335 4.52 -7.44 23.70
CA THR A 335 3.66 -6.79 24.71
C THR A 335 4.40 -6.57 26.01
N ILE A 336 4.49 -5.31 26.43
CA ILE A 336 4.99 -4.88 27.71
C ILE A 336 3.81 -4.68 28.65
N LYS A 337 3.74 -5.42 29.77
CA LYS A 337 2.67 -5.29 30.76
C LYS A 337 3.12 -4.41 31.92
N ILE A 338 2.31 -3.40 32.28
CA ILE A 338 2.54 -2.51 33.40
C ILE A 338 1.36 -2.54 34.38
N PRO A 339 1.59 -2.35 35.68
CA PRO A 339 0.51 -2.25 36.66
C PRO A 339 -0.28 -0.95 36.48
N SER A 340 -1.53 -0.96 36.93
CA SER A 340 -2.32 0.25 37.04
C SER A 340 -1.80 1.14 38.16
N PRO A 341 -1.81 2.47 37.99
CA PRO A 341 -1.43 3.38 39.09
C PRO A 341 -2.46 3.34 40.21
N GLY A 342 -2.03 3.60 41.42
CA GLY A 342 -2.90 3.98 42.50
C GLY A 342 -3.08 5.50 42.58
N THR A 343 -4.01 5.97 43.40
CA THR A 343 -4.32 7.38 43.55
C THR A 343 -3.95 7.87 44.97
N LEU A 344 -3.10 8.88 45.02
CA LEU A 344 -2.77 9.60 46.25
C LEU A 344 -3.61 10.87 46.32
N PHE A 345 -4.41 11.00 47.37
CA PHE A 345 -5.09 12.23 47.74
C PHE A 345 -4.34 12.92 48.86
N ILE A 346 -3.95 14.15 48.64
CA ILE A 346 -3.27 14.98 49.66
C ILE A 346 -4.19 16.12 50.03
N ARG A 347 -4.38 16.29 51.37
CA ARG A 347 -5.04 17.46 51.95
C ARG A 347 -4.03 18.22 52.77
N LYS A 348 -3.81 19.49 52.44
CA LYS A 348 -2.95 20.40 53.17
C LYS A 348 -3.81 21.32 54.03
N SER A 349 -3.47 21.42 55.35
CA SER A 349 -4.13 22.35 56.28
C SER A 349 -3.71 23.80 56.05
N GLU A 350 -2.50 24.00 55.54
CA GLU A 350 -1.87 25.28 55.27
C GLU A 350 -1.05 25.19 53.97
N LYS A 351 -0.77 26.34 53.35
CA LYS A 351 0.16 26.43 52.22
C LYS A 351 1.54 25.93 52.64
N GLY A 352 2.27 25.33 51.71
CA GLY A 352 3.59 24.84 52.01
C GLY A 352 4.26 24.14 50.83
N PHE A 353 5.54 23.88 50.96
CA PHE A 353 6.38 23.27 49.94
C PHE A 353 6.59 21.79 50.27
N GLY A 354 6.45 20.94 49.29
CA GLY A 354 6.66 19.51 49.48
C GLY A 354 7.01 18.80 48.20
N SER A 355 7.57 17.61 48.36
CA SER A 355 7.98 16.77 47.26
C SER A 355 7.77 15.29 47.60
N ILE A 356 7.46 14.51 46.58
CA ILE A 356 7.32 13.06 46.66
C ILE A 356 8.57 12.42 46.04
N TYR A 357 9.08 11.41 46.72
CA TYR A 357 10.22 10.61 46.30
C TYR A 357 9.82 9.13 46.27
N THR A 358 10.43 8.34 45.40
CA THR A 358 10.47 6.88 45.58
C THR A 358 11.45 6.55 46.69
N ASP A 359 11.17 5.49 47.44
CA ASP A 359 12.07 4.97 48.49
C ASP A 359 12.12 3.43 48.35
N ASP A 360 13.19 2.93 47.77
CA ASP A 360 13.44 1.48 47.64
C ASP A 360 14.33 0.96 48.81
N GLY A 361 14.57 1.78 49.83
CA GLY A 361 15.44 1.49 50.94
C GLY A 361 16.94 1.64 50.65
N LYS A 362 17.33 1.90 49.40
CA LYS A 362 18.71 2.12 48.96
C LYS A 362 18.91 3.48 48.31
N ARG A 363 17.90 3.92 47.56
CA ARG A 363 17.91 5.19 46.83
C ARG A 363 16.60 5.91 47.04
N VAL A 364 16.69 7.21 47.08
CA VAL A 364 15.57 8.14 47.12
C VAL A 364 15.63 8.98 45.89
N GLU A 365 14.67 8.81 45.01
CA GLU A 365 14.61 9.53 43.74
C GLU A 365 13.38 10.44 43.68
N TRP A 366 13.58 11.67 43.27
CA TRP A 366 12.51 12.65 43.12
C TRP A 366 11.48 12.20 42.08
N VAL A 367 10.17 12.38 42.40
CA VAL A 367 9.04 12.02 41.54
C VAL A 367 8.20 13.22 41.18
N TYR A 368 7.81 14.03 42.18
CA TYR A 368 6.83 15.10 42.02
C TYR A 368 6.97 16.18 43.06
N ASN A 369 6.77 17.45 42.66
CA ASN A 369 6.66 18.57 43.60
C ASN A 369 5.19 18.92 43.78
N LEU A 370 4.76 19.07 45.04
CA LEU A 370 3.43 19.55 45.38
C LEU A 370 3.27 21.01 44.96
N ASN A 371 2.07 21.36 44.48
CA ASN A 371 1.76 22.75 44.20
C ASN A 371 1.48 23.51 45.51
N PRO A 372 2.28 24.52 45.91
CA PRO A 372 2.13 25.20 47.16
C PRO A 372 0.74 25.82 47.39
N GLU A 373 0.12 26.29 46.33
CA GLU A 373 -1.15 27.03 46.36
C GLU A 373 -2.41 26.15 46.45
N GLN A 374 -2.30 24.87 46.08
CA GLN A 374 -3.45 23.96 46.07
C GLN A 374 -3.64 23.26 47.41
N PRO A 375 -4.80 23.43 48.09
CA PRO A 375 -5.08 22.76 49.36
C PRO A 375 -5.36 21.26 49.19
N TYR A 376 -5.74 20.83 47.97
CA TYR A 376 -6.01 19.44 47.64
C TYR A 376 -5.29 19.08 46.37
N GLU A 377 -4.60 17.94 46.37
CA GLU A 377 -3.98 17.37 45.18
C GLU A 377 -4.35 15.91 45.03
N GLN A 378 -4.60 15.51 43.79
CA GLN A 378 -4.82 14.13 43.38
C GLN A 378 -3.70 13.73 42.41
N ILE A 379 -2.91 12.73 42.83
CA ILE A 379 -1.73 12.31 42.05
C ILE A 379 -1.84 10.82 41.79
N LYS A 380 -1.71 10.42 40.52
CA LYS A 380 -1.64 9.01 40.12
C LYS A 380 -0.19 8.56 40.17
N LEU A 381 0.13 7.58 41.03
CA LEU A 381 1.47 7.05 41.24
C LEU A 381 1.51 5.56 40.93
N GLN A 382 2.59 5.09 40.34
CA GLN A 382 2.82 3.66 40.14
C GLN A 382 2.91 2.94 41.51
N PRO A 383 2.55 1.65 41.59
CA PRO A 383 2.71 0.87 42.80
C PRO A 383 4.17 0.90 43.31
N GLY A 384 4.35 1.12 44.62
CA GLY A 384 5.66 1.19 45.25
C GLY A 384 5.66 1.92 46.57
N ASN A 385 6.82 2.01 47.17
CA ASN A 385 7.06 2.75 48.42
C ASN A 385 7.51 4.16 48.12
N TYR A 386 6.96 5.10 48.85
CA TYR A 386 7.19 6.52 48.64
C TYR A 386 7.43 7.24 49.96
N LYS A 387 8.16 8.32 49.83
CA LYS A 387 8.41 9.28 50.92
C LYS A 387 7.90 10.65 50.48
N LEU A 388 7.10 11.27 51.32
CA LEU A 388 6.65 12.65 51.16
C LEU A 388 7.35 13.53 52.18
N LEU A 389 7.99 14.57 51.69
CA LEU A 389 8.56 15.66 52.53
C LEU A 389 7.67 16.88 52.34
N PHE A 390 7.30 17.53 53.46
CA PHE A 390 6.47 18.73 53.46
C PHE A 390 6.88 19.69 54.57
N ARG A 391 6.87 20.98 54.24
CA ARG A 391 7.09 22.05 55.23
C ARG A 391 6.07 23.15 54.96
N LYS A 392 5.38 23.60 56.01
CA LYS A 392 4.47 24.73 55.94
C LYS A 392 5.21 26.00 55.53
N GLU A 393 4.59 26.88 54.79
CA GLU A 393 5.20 28.13 54.30
C GLU A 393 5.57 29.05 55.50
N ALA A 394 4.69 29.14 56.47
CA ALA A 394 4.93 29.95 57.70
C ALA A 394 6.10 29.46 58.59
N GLU A 395 6.58 28.22 58.35
CA GLU A 395 7.67 27.65 59.14
C GLU A 395 9.04 27.95 58.53
N ASN A 396 9.86 28.76 59.23
CA ASN A 396 11.18 29.17 58.75
C ASN A 396 12.33 28.25 59.16
N LYS A 397 12.03 27.12 59.83
CA LYS A 397 13.05 26.20 60.35
C LYS A 397 13.01 24.87 59.56
N THR A 398 14.13 24.46 58.97
CA THR A 398 14.27 23.19 58.25
C THR A 398 13.89 21.98 59.13
N LEU A 399 14.16 22.02 60.44
CA LEU A 399 13.78 20.98 61.38
C LEU A 399 12.26 20.77 61.53
N LYS A 400 11.44 21.67 61.00
CA LYS A 400 9.97 21.55 60.94
C LYS A 400 9.48 20.81 59.71
N THR A 401 10.37 20.23 58.94
CA THR A 401 10.00 19.36 57.80
C THR A 401 9.28 18.12 58.32
N ILE A 402 8.08 17.86 57.76
CA ILE A 402 7.30 16.67 58.03
C ILE A 402 7.73 15.62 57.00
N GLU A 403 8.04 14.43 57.47
CA GLU A 403 8.31 13.26 56.65
C GLU A 403 7.19 12.23 56.83
N LYS A 404 6.62 11.70 55.72
CA LYS A 404 5.63 10.62 55.73
C LYS A 404 6.00 9.57 54.72
N ASN A 405 6.14 8.33 55.19
CA ASN A 405 6.31 7.16 54.34
C ASN A 405 4.94 6.57 54.04
N PHE A 406 4.73 6.11 52.79
CA PHE A 406 3.47 5.50 52.36
C PHE A 406 3.71 4.51 51.21
N GLU A 407 2.80 3.57 51.07
CA GLU A 407 2.80 2.57 50.00
C GLU A 407 1.63 2.84 49.05
N ILE A 408 1.89 2.82 47.77
CA ILE A 408 0.87 2.84 46.73
C ILE A 408 0.67 1.40 46.21
N LYS A 409 -0.57 0.92 46.15
CA LYS A 409 -0.97 -0.35 45.54
C LYS A 409 -1.78 -0.12 44.28
N SER A 410 -1.65 -1.03 43.32
CA SER A 410 -2.35 -0.94 42.02
C SER A 410 -3.85 -0.74 42.21
N GLY A 411 -4.40 0.29 41.61
CA GLY A 411 -5.82 0.61 41.58
C GLY A 411 -6.40 1.07 42.94
N GLN A 412 -5.60 1.17 44.00
CA GLN A 412 -6.05 1.63 45.30
C GLN A 412 -5.87 3.13 45.50
N SER A 413 -6.68 3.69 46.36
CA SER A 413 -6.57 5.10 46.77
C SER A 413 -6.12 5.22 48.20
N ILE A 414 -5.23 6.16 48.49
CA ILE A 414 -4.81 6.52 49.82
C ILE A 414 -4.99 8.01 50.08
N ASN A 415 -5.22 8.38 51.31
CA ASN A 415 -5.38 9.77 51.76
C ASN A 415 -4.26 10.15 52.72
N LEU A 416 -3.58 11.26 52.47
CA LEU A 416 -2.60 11.86 53.36
C LEU A 416 -3.07 13.24 53.77
N GLN A 417 -2.96 13.52 55.05
CA GLN A 417 -3.26 14.82 55.62
C GLN A 417 -1.95 15.47 56.13
N LEU A 418 -1.70 16.73 55.73
CA LEU A 418 -0.52 17.52 56.05
C LEU A 418 -0.89 18.78 56.84
#